data_f7812b26e427753b613a06e7a8e48941
#
_entry.id   f7812b26e427753b613a06e7a8e48941
#
_cell.length_a   1.000
_cell.length_b   1.000
_cell.length_c   1.000
_cell.angle_alpha   90.00
_cell.angle_beta   90.00
_cell.angle_gamma   90.00
#
_symmetry.space_group_name_H-M   'P 1'
#
loop_
_entity.id
_entity.type
_entity.pdbx_description
1 polymer ?
#
loop_
_entity_poly.entity_id
_entity_poly.type
_entity_poly.pdbx_seq_one_letter_code
_entity_poly.pdbx_strand_id
1 'polypeptide(L)'
;MLAGLCVFSAAACGKSGDTPAGFSRVTFAYGVDGDELKSEMKKLVQAFNDSATAQENKIFVKTNAKSADGFDGFLSTELVSRRGADVVTLEDEYFRPLTNNLEPLGATAEANVSKLYEGVESRLVYNTATGLSDSEAKRYALPLYNNTVVTYVNVSKLKEAGVKYISVDDSDEAIAAFNAGGKDNNGNTKADLGITGTVLRKGFQRDNPYYGSAWSAPSSGETLIFNDKIAMNWDETEDLGRIMTKERNAASPTDYGFYTEWWFSYAWSVGGDCIADITGNLDYKFSLPDDTANYIVTADEGFTGGTTGRKYAKGDTLEFLDKIHVGAGESVQAESDGRFTVNGKTASVAENVKAGLQSGALSALPSTKAAFTRFAKMAAKEYGDTRISPYPTEVSANTNTSTYFISGKLAMMIERVSNLDTVKNLMNQSSQEWTIAPVPAYKEYENPRNGKSDEVKVRGKQANHSHLLSVAIRKNSEMKEQSEIFLNWLVTEGQKLLAEDGYGSVNSDYENEVLAAFNRTNNASVLLNSNKNSKKGDWAYLTDRIWIDVWAIPLNSNVRNGSMTLKDWFTGYVTETNNSLADYRK
;
A
#
# COMPACT_ATOMS: atom_id res chain seq x y z
N MET A 1 -3.47 -34.62 52.45
CA MET A 1 -2.28 -33.73 52.45
C MET A 1 -2.37 -32.83 51.23
N LEU A 2 -2.85 -31.60 51.43
CA LEU A 2 -2.86 -30.57 50.41
C LEU A 2 -1.47 -29.90 50.41
N ALA A 3 -0.78 -29.96 49.28
CA ALA A 3 0.43 -29.14 49.05
C ALA A 3 0.00 -27.83 48.36
N GLY A 4 0.10 -26.72 49.09
CA GLY A 4 -0.23 -25.40 48.59
C GLY A 4 0.85 -24.90 47.61
N LEU A 5 0.42 -24.48 46.44
CA LEU A 5 1.21 -23.68 45.51
C LEU A 5 1.28 -22.24 46.06
N CYS A 6 2.43 -21.84 46.57
CA CYS A 6 2.70 -20.46 46.87
C CYS A 6 3.03 -19.72 45.55
N VAL A 7 2.04 -18.99 45.06
CA VAL A 7 2.28 -17.98 44.01
C VAL A 7 2.98 -16.79 44.67
N PHE A 8 4.28 -16.61 44.40
CA PHE A 8 4.98 -15.39 44.74
C PHE A 8 4.58 -14.31 43.72
N SER A 9 3.60 -13.51 44.08
CA SER A 9 3.39 -12.21 43.42
C SER A 9 4.43 -11.24 43.99
N ALA A 10 5.56 -11.15 43.33
CA ALA A 10 6.49 -10.03 43.55
C ALA A 10 5.92 -8.78 42.89
N ALA A 11 5.16 -7.98 43.64
CA ALA A 11 4.83 -6.62 43.26
C ALA A 11 6.12 -5.80 43.29
N ALA A 12 6.84 -5.75 42.17
CA ALA A 12 7.93 -4.82 41.98
C ALA A 12 7.36 -3.45 41.64
N CYS A 13 7.01 -2.65 42.64
CA CYS A 13 6.94 -1.19 42.50
C CYS A 13 8.37 -0.63 42.35
N GLY A 14 9.01 -0.88 41.20
CA GLY A 14 10.25 -0.25 40.81
C GLY A 14 9.94 1.01 40.00
N LYS A 15 10.62 2.11 40.28
CA LYS A 15 10.61 3.31 39.43
C LYS A 15 10.93 2.88 38.00
N SER A 16 10.06 3.22 37.04
CA SER A 16 10.20 2.86 35.64
C SER A 16 11.57 3.31 35.11
N GLY A 17 12.49 2.36 34.87
CA GLY A 17 13.75 2.69 34.22
C GLY A 17 15.01 1.97 34.67
N ASP A 18 15.04 1.28 35.80
CA ASP A 18 16.25 0.56 36.26
C ASP A 18 16.20 -0.91 35.78
N THR A 19 17.32 -1.36 35.18
CA THR A 19 17.48 -2.76 34.75
C THR A 19 17.50 -3.66 35.99
N PRO A 20 16.71 -4.74 36.07
CA PRO A 20 16.75 -5.68 37.17
C PRO A 20 18.15 -6.29 37.35
N ALA A 21 18.52 -6.57 38.60
CA ALA A 21 19.83 -7.14 38.89
C ALA A 21 20.02 -8.50 38.18
N GLY A 22 21.14 -8.66 37.50
CA GLY A 22 21.47 -9.88 36.75
C GLY A 22 20.85 -9.97 35.34
N PHE A 23 20.15 -8.92 34.88
CA PHE A 23 19.64 -8.84 33.51
C PHE A 23 20.58 -8.04 32.61
N SER A 24 20.71 -8.48 31.37
CA SER A 24 21.31 -7.73 30.27
C SER A 24 20.35 -6.66 29.79
N ARG A 25 20.81 -5.41 29.66
CA ARG A 25 19.97 -4.31 29.18
C ARG A 25 20.14 -4.14 27.68
N VAL A 26 19.04 -4.26 26.94
CA VAL A 26 18.92 -3.86 25.53
C VAL A 26 18.23 -2.51 25.46
N THR A 27 18.76 -1.58 24.69
CA THR A 27 18.15 -0.26 24.45
C THR A 27 17.43 -0.27 23.10
N PHE A 28 16.14 0.09 23.10
CA PHE A 28 15.30 0.15 21.92
C PHE A 28 14.87 1.58 21.62
N ALA A 29 15.38 2.15 20.52
CA ALA A 29 14.98 3.46 20.03
C ALA A 29 13.95 3.33 18.91
N TYR A 30 12.85 4.04 19.03
CA TYR A 30 11.81 4.08 18.02
C TYR A 30 11.26 5.48 17.80
N GLY A 31 10.98 5.80 16.53
CA GLY A 31 10.22 6.96 16.09
C GLY A 31 8.97 6.47 15.37
N VAL A 32 7.80 6.84 15.87
CA VAL A 32 6.51 6.47 15.29
C VAL A 32 5.56 7.66 15.40
N ASP A 33 4.67 7.77 14.42
CA ASP A 33 3.63 8.79 14.41
C ASP A 33 2.47 8.42 15.34
N GLY A 34 1.95 9.44 16.00
CA GLY A 34 0.79 9.33 16.87
C GLY A 34 1.09 8.79 18.26
N ASP A 35 0.36 9.29 19.25
CA ASP A 35 0.52 8.87 20.65
C ASP A 35 0.01 7.44 20.89
N GLU A 36 -0.93 6.97 20.07
CA GLU A 36 -1.49 5.62 20.13
C GLU A 36 -0.44 4.57 19.78
N LEU A 37 0.25 4.73 18.63
CA LEU A 37 1.30 3.80 18.24
C LEU A 37 2.52 3.88 19.18
N LYS A 38 2.84 5.07 19.71
CA LYS A 38 3.85 5.21 20.77
C LYS A 38 3.47 4.45 22.04
N SER A 39 2.18 4.49 22.42
CA SER A 39 1.65 3.73 23.55
C SER A 39 1.75 2.24 23.30
N GLU A 40 1.43 1.81 22.07
CA GLU A 40 1.52 0.41 21.67
C GLU A 40 2.94 -0.13 21.72
N MET A 41 3.92 0.62 21.21
CA MET A 41 5.33 0.24 21.34
C MET A 41 5.77 0.07 22.81
N LYS A 42 5.25 0.89 23.73
CA LYS A 42 5.52 0.71 25.18
C LYS A 42 4.87 -0.55 25.73
N LYS A 43 3.64 -0.88 25.32
CA LYS A 43 2.97 -2.12 25.72
C LYS A 43 3.74 -3.35 25.22
N LEU A 44 4.18 -3.36 23.97
CA LEU A 44 5.00 -4.44 23.40
C LEU A 44 6.29 -4.66 24.21
N VAL A 45 7.00 -3.60 24.53
CA VAL A 45 8.23 -3.69 25.34
C VAL A 45 7.92 -4.19 26.75
N GLN A 46 6.84 -3.72 27.38
CA GLN A 46 6.44 -4.22 28.69
C GLN A 46 6.08 -5.69 28.64
N ALA A 47 5.29 -6.11 27.64
CA ALA A 47 4.91 -7.51 27.45
C ALA A 47 6.13 -8.40 27.20
N PHE A 48 7.12 -7.95 26.42
CA PHE A 48 8.39 -8.65 26.30
C PHE A 48 9.10 -8.80 27.63
N ASN A 49 9.27 -7.72 28.38
CA ASN A 49 9.97 -7.74 29.68
C ASN A 49 9.29 -8.67 30.69
N ASP A 50 7.99 -8.83 30.60
CA ASP A 50 7.19 -9.74 31.46
C ASP A 50 7.13 -11.18 30.91
N SER A 51 7.58 -11.42 29.67
CA SER A 51 7.51 -12.73 29.00
C SER A 51 8.47 -13.76 29.59
N ALA A 52 8.13 -15.05 29.42
CA ALA A 52 9.03 -16.15 29.76
C ALA A 52 10.37 -16.02 28.98
N THR A 53 10.31 -15.63 27.72
CA THR A 53 11.49 -15.43 26.86
C THR A 53 12.48 -14.43 27.47
N ALA A 54 11.98 -13.29 27.95
CA ALA A 54 12.85 -12.28 28.59
C ALA A 54 13.41 -12.76 29.93
N GLN A 55 12.59 -13.42 30.75
CA GLN A 55 12.98 -13.92 32.08
C GLN A 55 14.02 -15.05 32.00
N GLU A 56 13.84 -16.02 31.12
CA GLU A 56 14.75 -17.14 30.91
C GLU A 56 16.11 -16.69 30.37
N ASN A 57 16.10 -15.74 29.44
CA ASN A 57 17.32 -15.17 28.84
C ASN A 57 17.90 -14.00 29.64
N LYS A 58 17.26 -13.59 30.74
CA LYS A 58 17.66 -12.45 31.58
C LYS A 58 17.87 -11.17 30.76
N ILE A 59 16.90 -10.83 29.94
CA ILE A 59 16.91 -9.64 29.07
C ILE A 59 15.90 -8.64 29.62
N PHE A 60 16.30 -7.38 29.66
CA PHE A 60 15.43 -6.26 29.97
C PHE A 60 15.58 -5.18 28.89
N VAL A 61 14.49 -4.87 28.20
CA VAL A 61 14.46 -3.86 27.15
C VAL A 61 14.05 -2.52 27.73
N LYS A 62 14.88 -1.49 27.49
CA LYS A 62 14.62 -0.09 27.86
C LYS A 62 14.29 0.72 26.60
N THR A 63 13.17 1.42 26.64
CA THR A 63 12.72 2.25 25.53
C THR A 63 13.41 3.62 25.47
N ASN A 64 13.64 4.11 24.25
CA ASN A 64 14.06 5.47 23.92
C ASN A 64 13.12 6.00 22.81
N ALA A 65 11.93 6.43 23.21
CA ALA A 65 10.92 6.94 22.27
C ALA A 65 11.32 8.34 21.76
N LYS A 66 11.19 8.55 20.46
CA LYS A 66 11.44 9.82 19.77
C LYS A 66 10.19 10.27 19.01
N SER A 67 10.18 11.53 18.58
CA SER A 67 9.22 11.98 17.56
C SER A 67 9.57 11.34 16.22
N ALA A 68 8.57 11.04 15.40
CA ALA A 68 8.80 10.62 14.02
C ALA A 68 9.48 11.74 13.22
N ASP A 69 9.06 12.99 13.46
CA ASP A 69 9.72 14.15 12.86
C ASP A 69 11.20 14.22 13.27
N GLY A 70 12.09 14.14 12.28
CA GLY A 70 13.54 14.18 12.48
C GLY A 70 14.15 12.88 13.02
N PHE A 71 13.39 11.76 13.04
CA PHE A 71 13.91 10.48 13.48
C PHE A 71 14.98 9.91 12.54
N ASP A 72 14.91 10.19 11.26
CA ASP A 72 15.91 9.88 10.24
C ASP A 72 17.28 10.50 10.57
N GLY A 73 17.31 11.79 10.92
CA GLY A 73 18.52 12.48 11.38
C GLY A 73 19.07 11.91 12.68
N PHE A 74 18.17 11.53 13.60
CA PHE A 74 18.54 10.83 14.83
C PHE A 74 19.15 9.45 14.51
N LEU A 75 18.53 8.64 13.66
CA LEU A 75 19.02 7.31 13.25
C LEU A 75 20.42 7.37 12.66
N SER A 76 20.68 8.31 11.77
CA SER A 76 21.99 8.48 11.13
C SER A 76 23.12 8.72 12.16
N THR A 77 22.81 9.41 13.24
CA THR A 77 23.76 9.64 14.35
C THR A 77 23.83 8.45 15.31
N GLU A 78 22.68 7.86 15.64
CA GLU A 78 22.54 6.79 16.62
C GLU A 78 23.26 5.51 16.16
N LEU A 79 23.10 5.14 14.88
CA LEU A 79 23.68 3.91 14.31
C LEU A 79 25.21 3.94 14.25
N VAL A 80 25.85 5.11 14.10
CA VAL A 80 27.32 5.22 14.08
C VAL A 80 27.90 5.45 15.48
N SER A 81 27.08 5.81 16.47
CA SER A 81 27.52 6.06 17.84
C SER A 81 27.98 4.77 18.53
N ARG A 82 29.07 4.85 19.31
CA ARG A 82 29.49 3.71 20.15
C ARG A 82 28.53 3.41 21.30
N ARG A 83 27.71 4.39 21.70
CA ARG A 83 26.75 4.31 22.81
C ARG A 83 25.29 4.43 22.31
N GLY A 84 25.08 4.23 21.03
CA GLY A 84 23.74 4.26 20.44
C GLY A 84 22.86 3.10 20.89
N ALA A 85 21.57 3.21 20.62
CA ALA A 85 20.62 2.15 20.92
C ALA A 85 21.01 0.82 20.25
N ASP A 86 20.73 -0.29 20.91
CA ASP A 86 21.06 -1.62 20.40
C ASP A 86 20.12 -2.03 19.27
N VAL A 87 18.84 -1.71 19.44
CA VAL A 87 17.76 -1.95 18.49
C VAL A 87 17.11 -0.63 18.10
N VAL A 88 16.82 -0.47 16.82
CA VAL A 88 16.14 0.71 16.28
C VAL A 88 14.96 0.29 15.40
N THR A 89 13.92 1.14 15.34
CA THR A 89 12.98 1.08 14.23
C THR A 89 13.53 1.83 13.03
N LEU A 90 13.16 1.42 11.83
CA LEU A 90 13.39 2.20 10.61
C LEU A 90 12.31 1.91 9.58
N GLU A 91 11.95 2.93 8.82
CA GLU A 91 11.06 2.80 7.68
C GLU A 91 11.83 2.24 6.47
N ASP A 92 11.14 1.59 5.54
CA ASP A 92 11.76 0.93 4.39
C ASP A 92 12.53 1.88 3.48
N GLU A 93 12.18 3.15 3.42
CA GLU A 93 12.91 4.17 2.66
C GLU A 93 14.32 4.47 3.22
N TYR A 94 14.54 4.24 4.51
CA TYR A 94 15.85 4.43 5.16
C TYR A 94 16.67 3.15 5.25
N PHE A 95 16.10 2.01 4.85
CA PHE A 95 16.76 0.71 5.00
C PHE A 95 18.08 0.65 4.20
N ARG A 96 18.04 0.89 2.89
CA ARG A 96 19.25 0.81 2.05
C ARG A 96 20.35 1.80 2.42
N PRO A 97 20.06 3.10 2.63
CA PRO A 97 21.08 4.06 3.05
C PRO A 97 21.81 3.67 4.34
N LEU A 98 21.10 3.03 5.26
CA LEU A 98 21.61 2.73 6.60
C LEU A 98 22.12 1.29 6.77
N THR A 99 21.93 0.39 5.79
CA THR A 99 22.24 -1.05 5.90
C THR A 99 23.68 -1.33 6.32
N ASN A 100 24.65 -0.53 5.89
CA ASN A 100 26.06 -0.68 6.28
C ASN A 100 26.30 -0.51 7.79
N ASN A 101 25.38 0.11 8.50
CA ASN A 101 25.41 0.34 9.94
C ASN A 101 24.55 -0.66 10.74
N LEU A 102 23.94 -1.62 10.06
CA LEU A 102 23.10 -2.67 10.65
C LEU A 102 23.86 -3.99 10.76
N GLU A 103 23.48 -4.81 11.73
CA GLU A 103 23.98 -6.17 11.89
C GLU A 103 23.14 -7.12 11.02
N PRO A 104 23.77 -8.01 10.22
CA PRO A 104 23.06 -9.09 9.56
C PRO A 104 22.43 -10.02 10.59
N LEU A 105 21.16 -10.38 10.40
CA LEU A 105 20.43 -11.26 11.30
C LEU A 105 20.80 -12.72 11.10
N GLY A 106 20.66 -13.53 12.13
CA GLY A 106 21.02 -14.93 12.15
C GLY A 106 19.92 -15.89 11.67
N ALA A 107 20.19 -17.20 11.81
CA ALA A 107 19.30 -18.25 11.33
C ALA A 107 17.91 -18.29 11.99
N THR A 108 17.81 -17.83 13.24
CA THR A 108 16.51 -17.79 13.95
C THR A 108 15.57 -16.76 13.33
N ALA A 109 16.11 -15.61 12.93
CA ALA A 109 15.34 -14.59 12.21
C ALA A 109 14.86 -15.12 10.85
N GLU A 110 15.70 -15.79 10.10
CA GLU A 110 15.34 -16.41 8.82
C GLU A 110 14.26 -17.50 8.99
N ALA A 111 14.28 -18.28 10.06
CA ALA A 111 13.26 -19.29 10.33
C ALA A 111 11.85 -18.70 10.54
N ASN A 112 11.76 -17.48 11.08
CA ASN A 112 10.48 -16.79 11.31
C ASN A 112 9.94 -16.10 10.04
N VAL A 113 10.76 -15.90 9.00
CA VAL A 113 10.37 -15.20 7.77
C VAL A 113 9.23 -15.91 7.03
N SER A 114 9.21 -17.25 7.04
CA SER A 114 8.16 -18.03 6.37
C SER A 114 6.73 -17.79 6.89
N LYS A 115 6.61 -17.14 8.05
CA LYS A 115 5.33 -16.75 8.67
C LYS A 115 4.89 -15.34 8.27
N LEU A 116 5.76 -14.57 7.64
CA LEU A 116 5.50 -13.19 7.26
C LEU A 116 4.92 -13.13 5.84
N TYR A 117 4.15 -12.10 5.56
CA TYR A 117 3.67 -11.87 4.19
C TYR A 117 4.83 -11.57 3.24
N GLU A 118 4.89 -12.28 2.10
CA GLU A 118 5.97 -12.16 1.11
C GLU A 118 6.23 -10.72 0.65
N GLY A 119 5.18 -9.96 0.37
CA GLY A 119 5.28 -8.56 -0.05
C GLY A 119 5.87 -7.63 1.01
N VAL A 120 6.00 -8.09 2.26
CA VAL A 120 6.53 -7.32 3.38
C VAL A 120 7.97 -7.73 3.69
N GLU A 121 8.24 -9.02 3.81
CA GLU A 121 9.53 -9.55 4.24
C GLU A 121 10.64 -9.37 3.20
N SER A 122 10.31 -9.48 1.92
CA SER A 122 11.28 -9.41 0.80
C SER A 122 11.99 -8.05 0.66
N ARG A 123 11.49 -7.02 1.34
CA ARG A 123 12.07 -5.66 1.30
C ARG A 123 13.38 -5.51 2.10
N LEU A 124 13.64 -6.41 3.05
CA LEU A 124 14.64 -6.24 4.11
C LEU A 124 15.88 -7.13 3.92
N VAL A 125 16.09 -7.62 2.69
CA VAL A 125 17.26 -8.38 2.27
C VAL A 125 18.09 -7.56 1.28
N TYR A 126 19.42 -7.55 1.47
CA TYR A 126 20.31 -6.73 0.67
C TYR A 126 21.73 -7.27 0.64
N ASN A 127 22.36 -7.23 -0.52
CA ASN A 127 23.77 -7.49 -0.68
C ASN A 127 24.51 -6.15 -0.78
N THR A 128 25.25 -5.80 0.26
CA THR A 128 25.98 -4.52 0.33
C THR A 128 27.11 -4.39 -0.70
N ALA A 129 27.55 -5.50 -1.29
CA ALA A 129 28.60 -5.50 -2.31
C ALA A 129 28.05 -5.21 -3.72
N THR A 130 26.86 -5.75 -4.03
CA THR A 130 26.25 -5.64 -5.37
C THR A 130 25.14 -4.60 -5.45
N GLY A 131 24.57 -4.18 -4.33
CA GLY A 131 23.40 -3.32 -4.30
C GLY A 131 22.09 -4.03 -4.63
N LEU A 132 22.06 -5.36 -4.65
CA LEU A 132 20.93 -6.18 -5.07
C LEU A 132 20.35 -6.99 -3.90
N SER A 133 19.14 -7.52 -4.11
CA SER A 133 18.58 -8.61 -3.29
C SER A 133 18.79 -9.94 -4.05
N ASP A 134 20.06 -10.30 -4.27
CA ASP A 134 20.50 -11.51 -4.93
C ASP A 134 20.64 -12.70 -3.97
N SER A 135 21.14 -13.85 -4.44
CA SER A 135 21.32 -15.06 -3.63
C SER A 135 22.31 -14.90 -2.46
N GLU A 136 23.18 -13.90 -2.51
CA GLU A 136 24.16 -13.58 -1.46
C GLU A 136 23.66 -12.46 -0.52
N ALA A 137 22.45 -11.96 -0.76
CA ALA A 137 21.84 -10.93 0.08
C ALA A 137 21.57 -11.47 1.48
N LYS A 138 21.80 -10.63 2.48
CA LYS A 138 21.54 -10.93 3.89
C LYS A 138 20.35 -10.12 4.38
N ARG A 139 19.65 -10.66 5.36
CA ARG A 139 18.62 -9.95 6.08
C ARG A 139 19.22 -9.07 7.16
N TYR A 140 18.81 -7.80 7.23
CA TYR A 140 19.31 -6.84 8.21
C TYR A 140 18.22 -6.30 9.14
N ALA A 141 16.96 -6.55 8.82
CA ALA A 141 15.84 -6.12 9.63
C ALA A 141 14.68 -7.12 9.53
N LEU A 142 13.78 -7.07 10.51
CA LEU A 142 12.50 -7.78 10.49
C LEU A 142 11.35 -6.78 10.43
N PRO A 143 10.26 -7.06 9.69
CA PRO A 143 9.10 -6.19 9.63
C PRO A 143 8.36 -6.20 10.96
N LEU A 144 8.05 -5.02 11.49
CA LEU A 144 7.30 -4.87 12.73
C LEU A 144 5.84 -4.48 12.48
N TYR A 145 5.63 -3.51 11.61
CA TYR A 145 4.31 -2.95 11.32
C TYR A 145 4.24 -2.51 9.85
N ASN A 146 3.18 -2.93 9.17
CA ASN A 146 2.96 -2.57 7.77
C ASN A 146 1.83 -1.55 7.66
N ASN A 147 2.18 -0.29 7.48
CA ASN A 147 1.23 0.81 7.34
C ASN A 147 0.74 0.90 5.90
N THR A 148 -0.11 -0.04 5.50
CA THR A 148 -0.71 -0.12 4.16
C THR A 148 -1.85 0.89 4.01
N VAL A 149 -2.35 1.04 2.80
CA VAL A 149 -3.48 1.92 2.48
C VAL A 149 -4.75 1.12 2.18
N VAL A 150 -5.90 1.71 2.49
CA VAL A 150 -7.24 1.22 2.13
C VAL A 150 -8.09 2.38 1.65
N THR A 151 -9.23 2.08 1.02
CA THR A 151 -10.22 3.10 0.69
C THR A 151 -11.18 3.30 1.87
N TYR A 152 -11.18 4.47 2.47
CA TYR A 152 -12.18 4.87 3.47
C TYR A 152 -13.42 5.40 2.74
N VAL A 153 -14.60 5.01 3.18
CA VAL A 153 -15.87 5.34 2.53
C VAL A 153 -16.88 5.86 3.55
N ASN A 154 -17.43 7.05 3.33
CA ASN A 154 -18.48 7.61 4.14
C ASN A 154 -19.84 7.05 3.69
N VAL A 155 -20.28 5.99 4.35
CA VAL A 155 -21.52 5.26 4.01
C VAL A 155 -22.75 6.14 4.23
N SER A 156 -22.77 6.98 5.27
CA SER A 156 -23.86 7.93 5.48
C SER A 156 -24.05 8.84 4.27
N LYS A 157 -22.96 9.36 3.69
CA LYS A 157 -23.03 10.22 2.51
C LYS A 157 -23.43 9.45 1.25
N LEU A 158 -22.98 8.21 1.09
CA LEU A 158 -23.45 7.35 -0.01
C LEU A 158 -24.97 7.14 0.08
N LYS A 159 -25.49 6.79 1.25
CA LYS A 159 -26.93 6.59 1.48
C LYS A 159 -27.75 7.86 1.23
N GLU A 160 -27.23 9.03 1.65
CA GLU A 160 -27.83 10.34 1.37
C GLU A 160 -27.93 10.63 -0.15
N ALA A 161 -26.94 10.17 -0.93
CA ALA A 161 -26.97 10.24 -2.41
C ALA A 161 -27.83 9.15 -3.07
N GLY A 162 -28.49 8.29 -2.31
CA GLY A 162 -29.32 7.19 -2.83
C GLY A 162 -28.56 5.93 -3.20
N VAL A 163 -27.26 5.84 -2.89
CA VAL A 163 -26.45 4.63 -3.13
C VAL A 163 -26.78 3.58 -2.07
N LYS A 164 -27.14 2.38 -2.50
CA LYS A 164 -27.35 1.22 -1.64
C LYS A 164 -26.01 0.62 -1.25
N TYR A 165 -25.75 0.52 0.06
CA TYR A 165 -24.55 -0.07 0.61
C TYR A 165 -24.77 -1.55 0.94
N ILE A 166 -23.90 -2.43 0.43
CA ILE A 166 -23.86 -3.86 0.71
C ILE A 166 -22.44 -4.29 1.08
N SER A 167 -22.34 -5.44 1.77
CA SER A 167 -21.07 -6.07 2.14
C SER A 167 -21.12 -7.56 1.78
N VAL A 168 -20.86 -7.88 0.50
CA VAL A 168 -20.92 -9.25 -0.05
C VAL A 168 -19.55 -9.63 -0.57
N ASP A 169 -19.04 -10.78 -0.13
CA ASP A 169 -17.69 -11.24 -0.48
C ASP A 169 -17.44 -11.36 -1.98
N ASP A 170 -16.19 -11.16 -2.42
CA ASP A 170 -15.76 -11.17 -3.82
C ASP A 170 -15.69 -12.61 -4.38
N SER A 171 -16.83 -13.29 -4.40
CA SER A 171 -16.98 -14.60 -5.04
C SER A 171 -18.32 -14.74 -5.74
N ASP A 172 -18.38 -15.60 -6.77
CA ASP A 172 -19.61 -15.86 -7.53
C ASP A 172 -20.67 -16.52 -6.63
N GLU A 173 -20.24 -17.39 -5.71
CA GLU A 173 -21.11 -18.08 -4.77
C GLU A 173 -21.77 -17.09 -3.79
N ALA A 174 -21.01 -16.15 -3.25
CA ALA A 174 -21.53 -15.15 -2.31
C ALA A 174 -22.53 -14.21 -3.00
N ILE A 175 -22.21 -13.74 -4.19
CA ILE A 175 -23.09 -12.89 -5.01
C ILE A 175 -24.39 -13.66 -5.39
N ALA A 176 -24.28 -14.92 -5.80
CA ALA A 176 -25.44 -15.75 -6.13
C ALA A 176 -26.33 -15.99 -4.90
N ALA A 177 -25.74 -16.30 -3.74
CA ALA A 177 -26.45 -16.48 -2.49
C ALA A 177 -27.21 -15.21 -2.07
N PHE A 178 -26.57 -14.05 -2.15
CA PHE A 178 -27.21 -12.76 -1.86
C PHE A 178 -28.36 -12.46 -2.83
N ASN A 179 -28.15 -12.72 -4.12
CA ASN A 179 -29.21 -12.58 -5.13
C ASN A 179 -30.40 -13.52 -4.89
N ALA A 180 -30.18 -14.69 -4.30
CA ALA A 180 -31.22 -15.65 -3.91
C ALA A 180 -31.96 -15.30 -2.61
N GLY A 181 -31.67 -14.16 -1.98
CA GLY A 181 -32.30 -13.69 -0.74
C GLY A 181 -31.48 -13.96 0.53
N GLY A 182 -30.24 -14.40 0.39
CA GLY A 182 -29.28 -14.48 1.50
C GLY A 182 -28.96 -13.10 2.07
N LYS A 183 -28.31 -13.10 3.24
CA LYS A 183 -27.87 -11.88 3.92
C LYS A 183 -26.44 -11.53 3.51
N ASP A 184 -26.16 -10.23 3.43
CA ASP A 184 -24.80 -9.71 3.37
C ASP A 184 -24.09 -9.79 4.74
N ASN A 185 -22.81 -9.41 4.81
CA ASN A 185 -22.04 -9.44 6.06
C ASN A 185 -22.55 -8.43 7.12
N ASN A 186 -23.39 -7.48 6.72
CA ASN A 186 -24.08 -6.55 7.63
C ASN A 186 -25.43 -7.11 8.14
N GLY A 187 -25.83 -8.30 7.67
CA GLY A 187 -27.07 -8.97 8.05
C GLY A 187 -28.31 -8.54 7.25
N ASN A 188 -28.16 -7.77 6.17
CA ASN A 188 -29.24 -7.29 5.33
C ASN A 188 -29.46 -8.19 4.13
N THR A 189 -30.73 -8.40 3.75
CA THR A 189 -31.12 -8.99 2.46
C THR A 189 -31.29 -7.91 1.39
N LYS A 190 -31.36 -8.31 0.12
CA LYS A 190 -31.72 -7.37 -0.98
C LYS A 190 -33.05 -6.64 -0.72
N ALA A 191 -34.02 -7.35 -0.16
CA ALA A 191 -35.34 -6.79 0.14
C ALA A 191 -35.26 -5.72 1.22
N ASP A 192 -34.48 -5.94 2.29
CA ASP A 192 -34.27 -4.96 3.36
C ASP A 192 -33.67 -3.65 2.82
N LEU A 193 -32.82 -3.75 1.80
CA LEU A 193 -32.16 -2.62 1.15
C LEU A 193 -32.96 -2.01 -0.03
N GLY A 194 -34.12 -2.59 -0.36
CA GLY A 194 -34.94 -2.16 -1.49
C GLY A 194 -34.23 -2.35 -2.84
N ILE A 195 -33.39 -3.38 -2.98
CA ILE A 195 -32.71 -3.72 -4.23
C ILE A 195 -33.57 -4.73 -5.00
N THR A 196 -34.13 -4.31 -6.13
CA THR A 196 -34.99 -5.15 -6.98
C THR A 196 -34.23 -5.83 -8.13
N GLY A 197 -33.16 -5.21 -8.62
CA GLY A 197 -32.33 -5.73 -9.70
C GLY A 197 -31.35 -6.84 -9.27
N THR A 198 -30.60 -7.38 -10.22
CA THR A 198 -29.50 -8.31 -9.95
C THR A 198 -28.30 -7.55 -9.41
N VAL A 199 -27.72 -8.02 -8.30
CA VAL A 199 -26.45 -7.55 -7.81
C VAL A 199 -25.34 -8.26 -8.57
N LEU A 200 -24.41 -7.48 -9.10
CA LEU A 200 -23.26 -7.94 -9.88
C LEU A 200 -22.00 -8.02 -9.00
N ARG A 201 -21.01 -8.78 -9.43
CA ARG A 201 -19.70 -8.89 -8.79
C ARG A 201 -18.82 -7.66 -9.10
N LYS A 202 -19.28 -6.48 -8.62
CA LYS A 202 -18.66 -5.17 -8.85
C LYS A 202 -18.49 -4.41 -7.53
N GLY A 203 -17.47 -3.53 -7.46
CA GLY A 203 -17.31 -2.60 -6.35
C GLY A 203 -18.34 -1.49 -6.38
N PHE A 204 -18.69 -1.00 -7.57
CA PHE A 204 -19.81 -0.09 -7.78
C PHE A 204 -20.62 -0.50 -9.01
N GLN A 205 -21.94 -0.50 -8.87
CA GLN A 205 -22.88 -0.82 -9.93
C GLN A 205 -23.91 0.29 -10.10
N ARG A 206 -24.20 0.65 -11.37
CA ARG A 206 -25.35 1.44 -11.77
C ARG A 206 -25.93 0.93 -13.08
N ASP A 207 -27.21 1.25 -13.36
CA ASP A 207 -27.90 0.78 -14.57
C ASP A 207 -27.30 1.38 -15.86
N ASN A 208 -26.84 2.63 -15.80
CA ASN A 208 -26.20 3.34 -16.91
C ASN A 208 -24.76 3.74 -16.56
N PRO A 209 -23.81 2.79 -16.57
CA PRO A 209 -22.44 3.06 -16.18
C PRO A 209 -21.79 4.09 -17.11
N TYR A 210 -20.95 4.93 -16.53
CA TYR A 210 -20.16 5.89 -17.29
C TYR A 210 -19.01 5.20 -18.04
N TYR A 211 -18.93 5.47 -19.35
CA TYR A 211 -17.82 5.05 -20.20
C TYR A 211 -17.44 6.16 -21.16
N GLY A 212 -16.38 6.91 -20.82
CA GLY A 212 -15.86 7.96 -21.68
C GLY A 212 -16.54 9.32 -21.50
N SER A 213 -16.83 10.05 -22.58
CA SER A 213 -17.22 11.47 -22.53
C SER A 213 -18.70 11.75 -22.24
N ALA A 214 -19.57 10.75 -22.24
CA ALA A 214 -21.02 10.91 -22.13
C ALA A 214 -21.56 10.63 -20.70
N TRP A 215 -20.91 11.15 -19.67
CA TRP A 215 -21.40 11.00 -18.30
C TRP A 215 -22.68 11.82 -18.07
N SER A 216 -23.63 11.25 -17.34
CA SER A 216 -24.81 11.95 -16.83
C SER A 216 -25.03 11.65 -15.36
N ALA A 217 -25.56 12.60 -14.62
CA ALA A 217 -26.01 12.37 -13.25
C ALA A 217 -27.08 11.27 -13.22
N PRO A 218 -27.18 10.50 -12.12
CA PRO A 218 -28.18 9.44 -12.01
C PRO A 218 -29.59 9.97 -12.22
N SER A 219 -30.38 9.22 -12.98
CA SER A 219 -31.80 9.50 -13.16
C SER A 219 -32.62 9.06 -11.94
N SER A 220 -33.82 9.64 -11.77
CA SER A 220 -34.72 9.22 -10.70
C SER A 220 -35.08 7.74 -10.83
N GLY A 221 -34.87 6.98 -9.74
CA GLY A 221 -35.13 5.54 -9.70
C GLY A 221 -34.01 4.65 -10.26
N GLU A 222 -32.88 5.22 -10.70
CA GLU A 222 -31.72 4.44 -11.10
C GLU A 222 -31.14 3.67 -9.90
N THR A 223 -30.82 2.41 -10.09
CA THR A 223 -30.19 1.57 -9.05
C THR A 223 -28.71 1.89 -8.95
N LEU A 224 -28.28 2.31 -7.77
CA LEU A 224 -26.88 2.56 -7.41
C LEU A 224 -26.50 1.66 -6.25
N ILE A 225 -25.49 0.79 -6.43
CA ILE A 225 -25.06 -0.17 -5.40
C ILE A 225 -23.54 -0.06 -5.22
N PHE A 226 -23.10 0.10 -3.98
CA PHE A 226 -21.68 0.04 -3.58
C PHE A 226 -21.46 -1.20 -2.71
N ASN A 227 -20.46 -2.01 -3.05
CA ASN A 227 -20.03 -3.20 -2.31
C ASN A 227 -18.62 -2.98 -1.76
N ASP A 228 -18.47 -2.95 -0.45
CA ASP A 228 -17.21 -2.68 0.24
C ASP A 228 -16.20 -3.85 0.25
N LYS A 229 -16.62 -5.03 -0.24
CA LYS A 229 -15.74 -6.22 -0.34
C LYS A 229 -15.01 -6.33 -1.67
N ILE A 230 -15.49 -5.64 -2.69
CA ILE A 230 -15.00 -5.77 -4.06
C ILE A 230 -14.26 -4.51 -4.47
N ALA A 231 -13.02 -4.65 -4.95
CA ALA A 231 -12.28 -3.51 -5.49
C ALA A 231 -13.04 -2.90 -6.68
N MET A 232 -13.33 -1.60 -6.63
CA MET A 232 -13.80 -0.86 -7.78
C MET A 232 -12.76 -0.88 -8.89
N ASN A 233 -13.19 -0.91 -10.15
CA ASN A 233 -12.29 -0.57 -11.23
C ASN A 233 -12.16 0.97 -11.37
N TRP A 234 -11.29 1.42 -12.25
CA TRP A 234 -11.06 2.86 -12.44
C TRP A 234 -12.33 3.61 -12.91
N ASP A 235 -13.14 2.98 -13.79
CA ASP A 235 -14.39 3.57 -14.28
C ASP A 235 -15.44 3.66 -13.17
N GLU A 236 -15.58 2.60 -12.39
CA GLU A 236 -16.47 2.57 -11.21
C GLU A 236 -16.10 3.63 -10.18
N THR A 237 -14.79 3.79 -9.91
CA THR A 237 -14.28 4.80 -8.96
C THR A 237 -14.58 6.21 -9.45
N GLU A 238 -14.36 6.48 -10.73
CA GLU A 238 -14.65 7.79 -11.32
C GLU A 238 -16.14 8.07 -11.43
N ASP A 239 -16.96 7.06 -11.75
CA ASP A 239 -18.42 7.21 -11.86
C ASP A 239 -19.03 7.52 -10.50
N LEU A 240 -18.73 6.72 -9.47
CA LEU A 240 -19.16 7.00 -8.11
C LEU A 240 -18.58 8.34 -7.61
N GLY A 241 -17.32 8.61 -7.93
CA GLY A 241 -16.68 9.88 -7.63
C GLY A 241 -17.43 11.09 -8.18
N ARG A 242 -17.94 11.02 -9.42
CA ARG A 242 -18.76 12.08 -10.03
C ARG A 242 -20.14 12.21 -9.38
N ILE A 243 -20.79 11.07 -9.09
CA ILE A 243 -22.07 11.07 -8.38
C ILE A 243 -21.94 11.81 -7.04
N MET A 244 -20.81 11.63 -6.36
CA MET A 244 -20.49 12.21 -5.07
C MET A 244 -19.74 13.56 -5.16
N THR A 245 -19.67 14.18 -6.34
CA THR A 245 -19.03 15.50 -6.54
C THR A 245 -20.09 16.53 -6.88
N LYS A 246 -20.28 17.52 -6.02
CA LYS A 246 -21.35 18.54 -6.15
C LYS A 246 -21.27 19.32 -7.46
N GLU A 247 -20.07 19.60 -7.93
CA GLU A 247 -19.86 20.30 -9.21
C GLU A 247 -20.30 19.45 -10.43
N ARG A 248 -20.34 18.11 -10.28
CA ARG A 248 -20.78 17.16 -11.32
C ARG A 248 -22.24 16.76 -11.15
N ASN A 249 -22.70 16.65 -9.90
CA ASN A 249 -24.04 16.25 -9.54
C ASN A 249 -24.58 17.20 -8.45
N ALA A 250 -25.47 18.13 -8.81
CA ALA A 250 -26.01 19.11 -7.89
C ALA A 250 -26.74 18.47 -6.67
N ALA A 251 -27.18 17.22 -6.77
CA ALA A 251 -27.80 16.45 -5.70
C ALA A 251 -26.76 15.77 -4.78
N SER A 252 -25.47 15.88 -5.05
CA SER A 252 -24.42 15.30 -4.21
C SER A 252 -24.41 15.90 -2.82
N PRO A 253 -24.34 15.08 -1.75
CA PRO A 253 -24.22 15.54 -0.38
C PRO A 253 -22.78 15.93 0.03
N THR A 254 -21.80 15.72 -0.86
CA THR A 254 -20.38 16.02 -0.63
C THR A 254 -19.84 17.00 -1.68
N ASP A 255 -18.80 17.75 -1.33
CA ASP A 255 -18.15 18.66 -2.27
C ASP A 255 -17.38 17.86 -3.33
N TYR A 256 -16.71 16.76 -2.91
CA TYR A 256 -15.91 15.89 -3.75
C TYR A 256 -16.17 14.41 -3.46
N GLY A 257 -16.02 13.59 -4.51
CA GLY A 257 -16.31 12.17 -4.42
C GLY A 257 -15.14 11.30 -4.00
N PHE A 258 -13.93 11.65 -4.41
CA PHE A 258 -12.78 10.79 -4.20
C PHE A 258 -11.47 11.59 -4.08
N TYR A 259 -10.58 11.15 -3.20
CA TYR A 259 -9.23 11.69 -3.09
C TYR A 259 -8.19 10.59 -2.85
N THR A 260 -7.08 10.68 -3.54
CA THR A 260 -5.83 10.00 -3.22
C THR A 260 -4.68 10.97 -3.46
N GLU A 261 -3.71 10.98 -2.57
CA GLU A 261 -2.53 11.84 -2.72
C GLU A 261 -1.59 11.31 -3.80
N TRP A 262 -1.54 9.98 -3.97
CA TRP A 262 -0.53 9.31 -4.77
C TRP A 262 -1.15 8.45 -5.89
N TRP A 263 -0.37 8.23 -6.95
CA TRP A 263 -0.72 7.48 -8.17
C TRP A 263 -0.68 5.95 -8.00
N PHE A 264 -0.19 5.44 -6.87
CA PHE A 264 0.20 4.03 -6.70
C PHE A 264 -0.88 3.03 -7.09
N SER A 265 -2.09 3.15 -6.57
CA SER A 265 -3.20 2.23 -6.88
C SER A 265 -3.53 2.17 -8.38
N TYR A 266 -3.22 3.23 -9.13
CA TYR A 266 -3.42 3.28 -10.57
C TYR A 266 -2.25 2.64 -11.32
N ALA A 267 -1.04 3.16 -11.18
CA ALA A 267 0.11 2.68 -11.93
C ALA A 267 0.46 1.21 -11.56
N TRP A 268 0.54 0.88 -10.29
CA TRP A 268 0.91 -0.46 -9.88
C TRP A 268 -0.13 -1.53 -10.20
N SER A 269 -1.41 -1.16 -10.33
CA SER A 269 -2.44 -2.11 -10.73
C SER A 269 -2.29 -2.61 -12.16
N VAL A 270 -1.54 -1.89 -12.98
CA VAL A 270 -1.18 -2.30 -14.35
C VAL A 270 0.29 -2.72 -14.49
N GLY A 271 1.02 -2.81 -13.38
CA GLY A 271 2.46 -3.15 -13.39
C GLY A 271 3.36 -2.00 -13.82
N GLY A 272 2.84 -0.78 -13.84
CA GLY A 272 3.63 0.44 -14.04
C GLY A 272 4.31 0.87 -12.75
N ASP A 273 5.46 1.53 -12.86
CA ASP A 273 6.19 2.08 -11.72
C ASP A 273 6.78 3.45 -12.05
N CYS A 274 7.28 4.20 -11.06
CA CYS A 274 7.89 5.52 -11.27
C CYS A 274 9.21 5.42 -12.01
N ILE A 275 9.94 4.33 -11.79
CA ILE A 275 11.23 4.07 -12.42
C ILE A 275 11.25 2.69 -13.08
N ALA A 276 12.05 2.55 -14.13
CA ALA A 276 12.32 1.28 -14.80
C ALA A 276 13.83 1.07 -14.94
N ASP A 277 14.31 -0.14 -14.65
CA ASP A 277 15.67 -0.53 -14.97
C ASP A 277 15.76 -0.83 -16.47
N ILE A 278 16.48 0.03 -17.21
CA ILE A 278 16.57 -0.05 -18.68
C ILE A 278 17.73 -0.88 -19.18
N THR A 279 18.58 -1.42 -18.30
CA THR A 279 19.74 -2.23 -18.65
C THR A 279 19.79 -3.59 -17.99
N GLY A 280 18.96 -3.82 -16.97
CA GLY A 280 19.06 -4.99 -16.07
C GLY A 280 20.23 -4.91 -15.08
N ASN A 281 20.91 -3.76 -15.00
CA ASN A 281 22.05 -3.52 -14.13
C ASN A 281 21.84 -2.28 -13.25
N LEU A 282 20.59 -2.08 -12.79
CA LEU A 282 20.18 -0.96 -11.92
C LEU A 282 20.31 0.43 -12.58
N ASP A 283 20.27 0.50 -13.91
CA ASP A 283 20.17 1.77 -14.61
C ASP A 283 18.71 2.24 -14.63
N TYR A 284 18.25 2.78 -13.52
CA TYR A 284 16.89 3.27 -13.37
C TYR A 284 16.67 4.60 -14.09
N LYS A 285 15.58 4.67 -14.84
CA LYS A 285 15.09 5.90 -15.47
C LYS A 285 13.64 6.15 -15.08
N PHE A 286 13.27 7.43 -15.02
CA PHE A 286 11.93 7.86 -14.74
C PHE A 286 10.94 7.34 -15.79
N SER A 287 9.93 6.58 -15.37
CA SER A 287 9.05 5.80 -16.24
C SER A 287 7.58 6.20 -16.22
N LEU A 288 7.16 7.17 -15.40
CA LEU A 288 5.77 7.63 -15.37
C LEU A 288 5.27 8.16 -16.74
N PRO A 289 6.12 8.79 -17.58
CA PRO A 289 5.73 9.18 -18.94
C PRO A 289 5.82 8.04 -19.98
N ASP A 290 6.19 6.82 -19.59
CA ASP A 290 6.31 5.69 -20.52
C ASP A 290 4.94 5.26 -21.06
N ASP A 291 4.80 5.26 -22.39
CA ASP A 291 3.58 4.86 -23.10
C ASP A 291 3.63 3.43 -23.65
N THR A 292 4.69 2.67 -23.36
CA THR A 292 4.78 1.23 -23.64
C THR A 292 3.71 0.46 -22.85
N ALA A 293 2.94 -0.40 -23.52
CA ALA A 293 1.95 -1.22 -22.86
C ALA A 293 2.56 -2.11 -21.77
N ASN A 294 1.82 -2.36 -20.71
CA ASN A 294 2.16 -3.35 -19.71
C ASN A 294 1.51 -4.69 -20.06
N TYR A 295 2.02 -5.78 -19.50
CA TYR A 295 1.54 -7.13 -19.76
C TYR A 295 1.46 -7.92 -18.46
N ILE A 296 0.37 -8.68 -18.29
CA ILE A 296 0.15 -9.56 -17.14
C ILE A 296 0.11 -11.02 -17.61
N VAL A 297 0.73 -11.90 -16.85
CA VAL A 297 0.73 -13.34 -17.11
C VAL A 297 -0.62 -13.93 -16.71
N THR A 298 -1.26 -14.61 -17.66
CA THR A 298 -2.57 -15.28 -17.49
C THR A 298 -2.47 -16.80 -17.50
N ALA A 299 -1.38 -17.35 -18.04
CA ALA A 299 -1.13 -18.79 -18.08
C ALA A 299 -0.76 -19.36 -16.70
N ASP A 300 -1.32 -20.53 -16.35
CA ASP A 300 -1.03 -21.23 -15.09
C ASP A 300 0.42 -21.68 -14.99
N GLU A 301 1.03 -22.08 -16.12
CA GLU A 301 2.45 -22.47 -16.22
C GLU A 301 3.44 -21.29 -16.11
N GLY A 302 2.93 -20.07 -16.07
CA GLY A 302 3.73 -18.84 -16.02
C GLY A 302 4.25 -18.43 -17.39
N PHE A 303 5.24 -17.52 -17.39
CA PHE A 303 5.86 -16.96 -18.59
C PHE A 303 7.36 -16.73 -18.38
N THR A 304 8.17 -16.86 -19.45
CA THR A 304 9.61 -16.56 -19.38
C THR A 304 9.91 -15.33 -20.21
N GLY A 305 10.54 -14.32 -19.60
CA GLY A 305 10.98 -13.09 -20.25
C GLY A 305 11.97 -13.35 -21.39
N GLY A 306 11.84 -12.61 -22.48
CA GLY A 306 12.67 -12.80 -23.67
C GLY A 306 14.07 -12.23 -23.54
N THR A 307 14.21 -11.09 -22.88
CA THR A 307 15.48 -10.36 -22.76
C THR A 307 16.27 -10.81 -21.53
N THR A 308 15.60 -10.91 -20.38
CA THR A 308 16.29 -11.24 -19.11
C THR A 308 16.28 -12.73 -18.79
N GLY A 309 15.39 -13.52 -19.39
CA GLY A 309 15.16 -14.91 -19.05
C GLY A 309 14.46 -15.12 -17.70
N ARG A 310 13.96 -14.02 -17.08
CA ARG A 310 13.23 -14.05 -15.81
C ARG A 310 11.95 -14.86 -15.95
N LYS A 311 11.64 -15.65 -14.91
CA LYS A 311 10.39 -16.40 -14.83
C LYS A 311 9.33 -15.57 -14.07
N TYR A 312 8.15 -15.53 -14.63
CA TYR A 312 6.98 -14.84 -14.11
C TYR A 312 5.88 -15.86 -13.83
N ALA A 313 5.29 -15.80 -12.65
CA ALA A 313 4.12 -16.61 -12.30
C ALA A 313 2.83 -16.00 -12.85
N LYS A 314 1.74 -16.76 -12.87
CA LYS A 314 0.41 -16.23 -13.16
C LYS A 314 0.08 -15.07 -12.25
N GLY A 315 -0.40 -13.98 -12.83
CA GLY A 315 -0.70 -12.73 -12.14
C GLY A 315 0.49 -11.78 -12.01
N ASP A 316 1.71 -12.17 -12.41
CA ASP A 316 2.83 -11.24 -12.48
C ASP A 316 2.77 -10.35 -13.70
N THR A 317 3.30 -9.13 -13.57
CA THR A 317 3.49 -8.19 -14.67
C THR A 317 4.94 -8.20 -15.13
N LEU A 318 5.15 -8.08 -16.44
CA LEU A 318 6.51 -8.12 -17.01
C LEU A 318 7.27 -6.84 -16.64
N GLU A 319 8.54 -7.00 -16.28
CA GLU A 319 9.50 -5.91 -16.14
C GLU A 319 9.78 -5.26 -17.50
N PHE A 320 10.29 -4.02 -17.49
CA PHE A 320 10.40 -3.19 -18.68
C PHE A 320 11.17 -3.88 -19.83
N LEU A 321 12.36 -4.44 -19.55
CA LEU A 321 13.19 -5.08 -20.59
C LEU A 321 12.56 -6.33 -21.22
N ASP A 322 11.70 -7.04 -20.48
CA ASP A 322 11.00 -8.22 -21.00
C ASP A 322 9.76 -7.90 -21.82
N LYS A 323 9.33 -6.61 -21.84
CA LYS A 323 8.23 -6.14 -22.69
C LYS A 323 8.67 -5.81 -24.11
N ILE A 324 9.92 -5.39 -24.28
CA ILE A 324 10.44 -4.81 -25.53
C ILE A 324 11.52 -5.71 -26.17
N HIS A 325 11.66 -5.57 -27.48
CA HIS A 325 12.74 -6.20 -28.22
C HIS A 325 14.01 -5.35 -28.13
N VAL A 326 15.10 -5.93 -27.59
CA VAL A 326 16.44 -5.36 -27.57
C VAL A 326 17.38 -6.34 -28.25
N GLY A 327 17.89 -5.98 -29.42
CA GLY A 327 18.82 -6.80 -30.20
C GLY A 327 20.23 -6.82 -29.59
N ALA A 328 21.05 -7.78 -30.01
CA ALA A 328 22.43 -7.85 -29.57
C ALA A 328 23.21 -6.57 -29.95
N GLY A 329 23.83 -5.92 -28.97
CA GLY A 329 24.56 -4.67 -29.15
C GLY A 329 23.68 -3.42 -29.24
N GLU A 330 22.37 -3.54 -29.10
CA GLU A 330 21.45 -2.40 -28.98
C GLU A 330 21.37 -1.93 -27.54
N SER A 331 21.04 -0.64 -27.37
CA SER A 331 20.87 -0.02 -26.06
C SER A 331 19.52 0.70 -25.94
N VAL A 332 18.92 0.61 -24.78
CA VAL A 332 17.73 1.39 -24.44
C VAL A 332 18.16 2.78 -23.98
N GLN A 333 17.39 3.79 -24.36
CA GLN A 333 17.62 5.18 -24.02
C GLN A 333 16.32 5.82 -23.52
N ALA A 334 16.43 6.68 -22.52
CA ALA A 334 15.33 7.53 -22.09
C ALA A 334 15.44 8.89 -22.78
N GLU A 335 14.44 9.24 -23.55
CA GLU A 335 14.37 10.51 -24.26
C GLU A 335 13.94 11.64 -23.32
N SER A 336 14.18 12.89 -23.74
CA SER A 336 13.83 14.08 -22.95
C SER A 336 12.32 14.26 -22.71
N ASP A 337 11.48 13.59 -23.49
CA ASP A 337 10.02 13.57 -23.31
C ASP A 337 9.51 12.35 -22.50
N GLY A 338 10.44 11.54 -21.98
CA GLY A 338 10.15 10.38 -21.13
C GLY A 338 9.82 9.10 -21.88
N ARG A 339 9.88 9.10 -23.22
CA ARG A 339 9.76 7.85 -23.99
C ARG A 339 11.03 7.03 -23.91
N PHE A 340 10.86 5.71 -23.99
CA PHE A 340 11.99 4.81 -24.15
C PHE A 340 12.17 4.42 -25.62
N THR A 341 13.41 4.48 -26.08
CA THR A 341 13.80 4.12 -27.44
C THR A 341 14.89 3.06 -27.42
N VAL A 342 14.99 2.27 -28.49
CA VAL A 342 16.11 1.35 -28.76
C VAL A 342 16.88 1.91 -29.93
N ASN A 343 18.13 2.33 -29.69
CA ASN A 343 18.95 3.03 -30.69
C ASN A 343 18.23 4.20 -31.37
N GLY A 344 17.52 5.04 -30.58
CA GLY A 344 16.78 6.22 -31.06
C GLY A 344 15.51 5.91 -31.85
N LYS A 345 15.05 4.65 -31.89
CA LYS A 345 13.77 4.26 -32.51
C LYS A 345 12.78 3.82 -31.42
N THR A 346 11.50 4.06 -31.65
CA THR A 346 10.45 3.57 -30.75
C THR A 346 10.65 2.08 -30.50
N ALA A 347 10.68 1.69 -29.23
CA ALA A 347 10.81 0.31 -28.82
C ALA A 347 9.67 -0.55 -29.39
N SER A 348 9.99 -1.69 -29.98
CA SER A 348 9.02 -2.68 -30.45
C SER A 348 8.77 -3.73 -29.39
N VAL A 349 7.57 -4.31 -29.41
CA VAL A 349 7.19 -5.41 -28.50
C VAL A 349 8.05 -6.64 -28.81
N ALA A 350 8.54 -7.32 -27.76
CA ALA A 350 9.34 -8.54 -27.89
C ALA A 350 8.54 -9.68 -28.56
N GLU A 351 9.22 -10.51 -29.34
CA GLU A 351 8.56 -11.56 -30.13
C GLU A 351 7.87 -12.62 -29.24
N ASN A 352 8.47 -12.99 -28.11
CA ASN A 352 7.85 -13.90 -27.15
C ASN A 352 6.60 -13.28 -26.50
N VAL A 353 6.55 -11.97 -26.30
CA VAL A 353 5.37 -11.25 -25.79
C VAL A 353 4.25 -11.27 -26.82
N LYS A 354 4.57 -11.05 -28.12
CA LYS A 354 3.59 -11.19 -29.22
C LYS A 354 3.00 -12.60 -29.27
N ALA A 355 3.85 -13.62 -29.16
CA ALA A 355 3.41 -15.01 -29.12
C ALA A 355 2.56 -15.31 -27.86
N GLY A 356 2.94 -14.77 -26.69
CA GLY A 356 2.19 -14.88 -25.45
C GLY A 356 0.79 -14.25 -25.53
N LEU A 357 0.68 -13.09 -26.18
CA LEU A 357 -0.61 -12.44 -26.43
C LEU A 357 -1.50 -13.28 -27.39
N GLN A 358 -0.91 -13.83 -28.43
CA GLN A 358 -1.65 -14.66 -29.40
C GLN A 358 -2.14 -15.99 -28.79
N SER A 359 -1.35 -16.59 -27.90
CA SER A 359 -1.73 -17.83 -27.21
C SER A 359 -2.65 -17.63 -26.01
N GLY A 360 -2.83 -16.39 -25.56
CA GLY A 360 -3.55 -16.09 -24.31
C GLY A 360 -2.73 -16.31 -23.05
N ALA A 361 -1.41 -16.56 -23.15
CA ALA A 361 -0.52 -16.64 -21.99
C ALA A 361 -0.25 -15.29 -21.33
N LEU A 362 -0.45 -14.21 -22.06
CA LEU A 362 -0.36 -12.83 -21.61
C LEU A 362 -1.64 -12.06 -21.98
N SER A 363 -1.98 -11.09 -21.17
CA SER A 363 -2.95 -10.04 -21.50
C SER A 363 -2.31 -8.66 -21.46
N ALA A 364 -2.72 -7.79 -22.38
CA ALA A 364 -2.26 -6.41 -22.41
C ALA A 364 -2.98 -5.56 -21.35
N LEU A 365 -2.24 -4.68 -20.72
CA LEU A 365 -2.70 -3.69 -19.75
C LEU A 365 -2.34 -2.27 -20.26
N PRO A 366 -3.02 -1.22 -19.76
CA PRO A 366 -2.62 0.15 -20.04
C PRO A 366 -1.14 0.42 -19.73
N SER A 367 -0.56 1.38 -20.44
CA SER A 367 0.78 1.88 -20.15
C SER A 367 0.83 2.60 -18.80
N THR A 368 2.04 2.74 -18.25
CA THR A 368 2.29 3.54 -17.04
C THR A 368 1.77 4.97 -17.19
N LYS A 369 2.05 5.60 -18.33
CA LYS A 369 1.57 6.95 -18.67
C LYS A 369 0.04 7.04 -18.70
N ALA A 370 -0.65 6.03 -19.27
CA ALA A 370 -2.10 6.02 -19.31
C ALA A 370 -2.71 5.95 -17.90
N ALA A 371 -2.17 5.09 -17.05
CA ALA A 371 -2.59 4.94 -15.65
C ALA A 371 -2.34 6.22 -14.85
N PHE A 372 -1.14 6.79 -14.97
CA PHE A 372 -0.76 8.04 -14.31
C PHE A 372 -1.59 9.23 -14.79
N THR A 373 -1.84 9.34 -16.10
CA THR A 373 -2.72 10.37 -16.65
C THR A 373 -4.12 10.28 -16.06
N ARG A 374 -4.64 9.06 -15.88
CA ARG A 374 -5.96 8.85 -15.29
C ARG A 374 -6.03 9.32 -13.83
N PHE A 375 -5.00 9.03 -13.04
CA PHE A 375 -4.83 9.58 -11.71
C PHE A 375 -4.80 11.12 -11.70
N ALA A 376 -3.97 11.73 -12.56
CA ALA A 376 -3.81 13.19 -12.61
C ALA A 376 -5.13 13.90 -12.96
N LYS A 377 -5.92 13.34 -13.88
CA LYS A 377 -7.21 13.88 -14.33
C LYS A 377 -8.23 14.07 -13.21
N MET A 378 -8.16 13.30 -12.14
CA MET A 378 -9.12 13.41 -11.04
C MET A 378 -9.09 14.75 -10.32
N ALA A 379 -7.94 15.45 -10.33
CA ALA A 379 -7.78 16.75 -9.68
C ALA A 379 -7.39 17.86 -10.65
N ALA A 380 -6.66 17.56 -11.73
CA ALA A 380 -6.09 18.57 -12.63
C ALA A 380 -7.18 19.43 -13.31
N LYS A 381 -7.06 20.74 -13.17
CA LYS A 381 -8.04 21.72 -13.69
C LYS A 381 -8.20 21.68 -15.21
N GLU A 382 -7.15 21.33 -15.96
CA GLU A 382 -7.22 21.21 -17.42
C GLU A 382 -8.22 20.15 -17.91
N TYR A 383 -8.59 19.23 -17.02
CA TYR A 383 -9.56 18.17 -17.25
C TYR A 383 -10.89 18.42 -16.53
N GLY A 384 -11.34 19.67 -16.43
CA GLY A 384 -12.46 20.15 -15.62
C GLY A 384 -13.66 19.21 -15.51
N ASP A 385 -14.09 18.60 -16.64
CA ASP A 385 -15.22 17.66 -16.66
C ASP A 385 -14.95 16.31 -15.98
N THR A 386 -13.71 16.02 -15.62
CA THR A 386 -13.31 14.78 -14.93
C THR A 386 -12.97 15.00 -13.47
N ARG A 387 -12.90 16.25 -13.00
CA ARG A 387 -12.53 16.56 -11.61
C ARG A 387 -13.54 15.99 -10.63
N ILE A 388 -13.06 15.13 -9.76
CA ILE A 388 -13.80 14.49 -8.66
C ILE A 388 -13.10 14.62 -7.31
N SER A 389 -11.90 15.20 -7.31
CA SER A 389 -11.02 15.36 -6.15
C SER A 389 -10.85 16.83 -5.79
N PRO A 390 -10.66 17.17 -4.50
CA PRO A 390 -10.16 18.48 -4.12
C PRO A 390 -8.76 18.72 -4.69
N TYR A 391 -8.35 19.97 -4.79
CA TYR A 391 -6.94 20.28 -5.04
C TYR A 391 -6.10 19.91 -3.81
N PRO A 392 -4.84 19.50 -3.99
CA PRO A 392 -3.96 19.22 -2.85
C PRO A 392 -3.84 20.39 -1.87
N THR A 393 -3.86 21.65 -2.37
CA THR A 393 -3.86 22.85 -1.54
C THR A 393 -5.14 23.03 -0.72
N GLU A 394 -6.30 22.59 -1.22
CA GLU A 394 -7.56 22.60 -0.46
C GLU A 394 -7.50 21.60 0.70
N VAL A 395 -6.90 20.44 0.48
CA VAL A 395 -6.70 19.41 1.51
C VAL A 395 -5.73 19.92 2.59
N SER A 396 -4.59 20.46 2.20
CA SER A 396 -3.58 21.00 3.12
C SER A 396 -4.12 22.16 3.96
N ALA A 397 -4.95 23.04 3.38
CA ALA A 397 -5.60 24.15 4.10
C ALA A 397 -6.59 23.67 5.18
N ASN A 398 -7.08 22.42 5.08
CA ASN A 398 -7.96 21.78 6.06
C ASN A 398 -7.22 20.82 7.01
N THR A 399 -5.93 20.99 7.18
CA THR A 399 -5.01 20.24 8.03
C THR A 399 -4.58 18.87 7.51
N ASN A 400 -5.49 18.03 7.02
CA ASN A 400 -5.18 16.74 6.40
C ASN A 400 -6.41 16.12 5.70
N THR A 401 -6.19 15.05 4.97
CA THR A 401 -7.22 14.31 4.23
C THR A 401 -8.31 13.75 5.15
N SER A 402 -7.93 13.21 6.30
CA SER A 402 -8.87 12.63 7.26
C SER A 402 -9.87 13.68 7.79
N THR A 403 -9.39 14.88 8.10
CA THR A 403 -10.27 15.99 8.53
C THR A 403 -11.27 16.37 7.43
N TYR A 404 -10.82 16.41 6.17
CA TYR A 404 -11.68 16.71 5.03
C TYR A 404 -12.77 15.65 4.84
N PHE A 405 -12.42 14.37 5.01
CA PHE A 405 -13.34 13.24 4.98
C PHE A 405 -14.34 13.27 6.14
N ILE A 406 -13.87 13.42 7.36
CA ILE A 406 -14.69 13.41 8.58
C ILE A 406 -15.69 14.59 8.59
N SER A 407 -15.32 15.74 8.02
CA SER A 407 -16.24 16.87 7.88
C SER A 407 -17.39 16.62 6.89
N GLY A 408 -17.42 15.49 6.19
CA GLY A 408 -18.42 15.11 5.19
C GLY A 408 -18.29 15.88 3.87
N LYS A 409 -17.17 16.54 3.62
CA LYS A 409 -16.87 17.20 2.34
C LYS A 409 -16.36 16.24 1.27
N LEU A 410 -15.83 15.08 1.68
CA LEU A 410 -15.26 14.05 0.84
C LEU A 410 -15.97 12.71 1.08
N ALA A 411 -16.41 12.05 0.02
CA ALA A 411 -17.11 10.76 0.14
C ALA A 411 -16.16 9.57 0.33
N MET A 412 -15.03 9.57 -0.35
CA MET A 412 -14.06 8.47 -0.34
C MET A 412 -12.63 9.00 -0.37
N MET A 413 -11.73 8.32 0.35
CA MET A 413 -10.30 8.62 0.30
C MET A 413 -9.47 7.34 0.36
N ILE A 414 -8.31 7.31 -0.31
CA ILE A 414 -7.28 6.32 -0.03
C ILE A 414 -6.35 6.92 1.02
N GLU A 415 -6.21 6.22 2.15
CA GLU A 415 -5.39 6.68 3.26
C GLU A 415 -4.83 5.48 4.04
N ARG A 416 -3.80 5.72 4.84
CA ARG A 416 -3.08 4.72 5.64
C ARG A 416 -3.97 4.12 6.71
N VAL A 417 -3.73 2.84 7.01
CA VAL A 417 -4.46 2.13 8.09
C VAL A 417 -4.14 2.69 9.48
N SER A 418 -3.02 3.37 9.67
CA SER A 418 -2.72 4.09 10.92
C SER A 418 -3.74 5.18 11.28
N ASN A 419 -4.54 5.64 10.31
CA ASN A 419 -5.62 6.61 10.54
C ASN A 419 -6.95 5.97 10.96
N LEU A 420 -7.04 4.62 11.04
CA LEU A 420 -8.31 3.93 11.33
C LEU A 420 -8.93 4.37 12.66
N ASP A 421 -8.16 4.45 13.73
CA ASP A 421 -8.67 4.82 15.05
C ASP A 421 -9.12 6.28 15.09
N THR A 422 -8.35 7.19 14.48
CA THR A 422 -8.74 8.60 14.36
C THR A 422 -10.05 8.75 13.60
N VAL A 423 -10.17 8.10 12.43
CA VAL A 423 -11.40 8.13 11.64
C VAL A 423 -12.56 7.52 12.41
N LYS A 424 -12.38 6.34 13.02
CA LYS A 424 -13.39 5.65 13.83
C LYS A 424 -13.92 6.53 14.95
N ASN A 425 -13.01 7.11 15.73
CA ASN A 425 -13.39 7.93 16.89
C ASN A 425 -14.21 9.18 16.47
N LEU A 426 -13.76 9.87 15.42
CA LEU A 426 -14.42 11.10 14.98
C LEU A 426 -15.71 10.84 14.19
N MET A 427 -15.78 9.80 13.37
CA MET A 427 -17.00 9.40 12.67
C MET A 427 -18.09 8.93 13.66
N ASN A 428 -17.69 8.17 14.71
CA ASN A 428 -18.61 7.75 15.76
C ASN A 428 -19.16 8.94 16.57
N GLN A 429 -18.32 9.93 16.90
CA GLN A 429 -18.74 11.15 17.56
C GLN A 429 -19.76 11.95 16.74
N SER A 430 -19.62 11.94 15.42
CA SER A 430 -20.55 12.60 14.50
C SER A 430 -21.74 11.73 14.09
N SER A 431 -21.85 10.50 14.63
CA SER A 431 -22.88 9.51 14.29
C SER A 431 -22.95 9.19 12.78
N GLN A 432 -21.81 9.27 12.08
CA GLN A 432 -21.71 8.90 10.68
C GLN A 432 -21.29 7.44 10.52
N GLU A 433 -22.00 6.73 9.66
CA GLU A 433 -21.62 5.37 9.25
C GLU A 433 -20.51 5.44 8.19
N TRP A 434 -19.52 4.58 8.34
CA TRP A 434 -18.38 4.51 7.43
C TRP A 434 -17.89 3.06 7.33
N THR A 435 -17.07 2.78 6.32
CA THR A 435 -16.42 1.48 6.13
C THR A 435 -15.06 1.67 5.47
N ILE A 436 -14.28 0.59 5.41
CA ILE A 436 -13.12 0.50 4.52
C ILE A 436 -13.43 -0.46 3.37
N ALA A 437 -12.83 -0.18 2.21
CA ALA A 437 -12.96 -0.97 1.00
C ALA A 437 -11.58 -1.20 0.38
N PRO A 438 -11.40 -2.20 -0.51
CA PRO A 438 -10.18 -2.37 -1.26
C PRO A 438 -9.84 -1.11 -2.07
N VAL A 439 -8.53 -0.85 -2.26
CA VAL A 439 -8.10 0.19 -3.19
C VAL A 439 -8.56 -0.15 -4.62
N PRO A 440 -8.83 0.85 -5.46
CA PRO A 440 -9.18 0.61 -6.85
C PRO A 440 -8.12 -0.21 -7.59
N ALA A 441 -8.56 -1.11 -8.47
CA ALA A 441 -7.69 -1.93 -9.30
C ALA A 441 -8.11 -1.86 -10.77
N TYR A 442 -7.19 -2.14 -11.69
CA TYR A 442 -7.56 -2.21 -13.10
C TYR A 442 -8.40 -3.47 -13.37
N LYS A 443 -9.59 -3.28 -13.94
CA LYS A 443 -10.43 -4.32 -14.52
C LYS A 443 -11.07 -3.78 -15.80
N GLU A 444 -11.01 -4.57 -16.88
CA GLU A 444 -11.74 -4.32 -18.11
C GLU A 444 -12.86 -5.36 -18.22
N TYR A 445 -14.08 -4.92 -18.39
CA TYR A 445 -15.23 -5.82 -18.62
C TYR A 445 -15.40 -6.10 -20.10
N GLU A 446 -15.91 -7.31 -20.46
CA GLU A 446 -16.20 -7.70 -21.85
C GLU A 446 -17.18 -6.72 -22.52
N ASN A 447 -18.23 -6.33 -21.78
CA ASN A 447 -19.24 -5.39 -22.22
C ASN A 447 -19.31 -4.20 -21.26
N PRO A 448 -18.35 -3.29 -21.29
CA PRO A 448 -18.28 -2.22 -20.31
C PRO A 448 -19.51 -1.30 -20.31
N ARG A 449 -20.19 -1.12 -21.44
CA ARG A 449 -21.41 -0.31 -21.55
C ARG A 449 -22.69 -1.01 -21.08
N ASN A 450 -22.60 -2.30 -20.74
CA ASN A 450 -23.71 -3.05 -20.21
C ASN A 450 -23.68 -3.01 -18.68
N GLY A 451 -24.48 -2.15 -18.08
CA GLY A 451 -24.63 -2.05 -16.62
C GLY A 451 -25.14 -3.32 -15.93
N LYS A 452 -25.46 -4.36 -16.70
CA LYS A 452 -25.99 -5.65 -16.23
C LYS A 452 -24.99 -6.80 -16.36
N SER A 453 -23.73 -6.53 -16.67
CA SER A 453 -22.68 -7.54 -16.82
C SER A 453 -21.46 -7.21 -15.96
N ASP A 454 -20.88 -8.23 -15.36
CA ASP A 454 -19.64 -8.21 -14.56
C ASP A 454 -18.58 -9.18 -15.13
N GLU A 455 -18.78 -9.66 -16.36
CA GLU A 455 -17.85 -10.52 -17.06
C GLU A 455 -16.54 -9.79 -17.34
N VAL A 456 -15.46 -10.24 -16.70
CA VAL A 456 -14.14 -9.59 -16.75
C VAL A 456 -13.30 -10.17 -17.88
N LYS A 457 -12.91 -9.31 -18.82
CA LYS A 457 -11.99 -9.63 -19.92
C LYS A 457 -10.55 -9.64 -19.47
N VAL A 458 -10.12 -8.61 -18.78
CA VAL A 458 -8.76 -8.44 -18.28
C VAL A 458 -8.80 -7.88 -16.86
N ARG A 459 -8.00 -8.45 -15.99
CA ARG A 459 -7.82 -7.98 -14.61
C ARG A 459 -6.33 -7.68 -14.37
N GLY A 460 -6.03 -6.48 -13.90
CA GLY A 460 -4.72 -6.13 -13.36
C GLY A 460 -4.55 -6.61 -11.92
N LYS A 461 -3.50 -6.16 -11.27
CA LYS A 461 -3.23 -6.45 -9.86
C LYS A 461 -4.03 -5.51 -8.94
N GLN A 462 -4.40 -6.00 -7.79
CA GLN A 462 -4.64 -5.13 -6.65
C GLN A 462 -3.28 -4.85 -6.02
N ALA A 463 -2.89 -3.59 -5.90
CA ALA A 463 -1.58 -3.20 -5.38
C ALA A 463 -1.75 -2.09 -4.35
N ASN A 464 -1.40 -2.40 -3.12
CA ASN A 464 -1.49 -1.48 -2.00
C ASN A 464 -0.13 -0.87 -1.72
N HIS A 465 -0.05 0.44 -1.75
CA HIS A 465 1.10 1.16 -1.22
C HIS A 465 1.20 0.92 0.29
N SER A 466 2.41 0.79 0.78
CA SER A 466 2.63 0.65 2.22
C SER A 466 3.96 1.23 2.64
N HIS A 467 4.00 1.77 3.85
CA HIS A 467 5.22 2.11 4.57
C HIS A 467 5.48 1.01 5.58
N LEU A 468 6.63 0.38 5.47
CA LEU A 468 7.03 -0.69 6.36
C LEU A 468 7.89 -0.12 7.48
N LEU A 469 7.38 -0.21 8.72
CA LEU A 469 8.21 -0.02 9.89
C LEU A 469 8.87 -1.35 10.24
N SER A 470 10.18 -1.38 10.25
CA SER A 470 10.98 -2.55 10.58
C SER A 470 11.80 -2.33 11.84
N VAL A 471 12.36 -3.41 12.40
CA VAL A 471 13.29 -3.39 13.52
C VAL A 471 14.62 -3.99 13.11
N ALA A 472 15.71 -3.33 13.49
CA ALA A 472 17.06 -3.74 13.13
C ALA A 472 18.01 -3.59 14.32
N ILE A 473 19.13 -4.33 14.27
CA ILE A 473 20.19 -4.29 15.27
C ILE A 473 21.32 -3.40 14.77
N ARG A 474 21.78 -2.49 15.60
CA ARG A 474 22.94 -1.66 15.30
C ARG A 474 24.21 -2.53 15.20
N LYS A 475 24.99 -2.38 14.13
CA LYS A 475 26.19 -3.18 13.83
C LYS A 475 27.21 -3.24 14.99
N ASN A 476 27.39 -2.14 15.68
CA ASN A 476 28.34 -2.01 16.79
C ASN A 476 27.68 -2.21 18.17
N SER A 477 26.51 -2.85 18.25
CA SER A 477 25.90 -3.24 19.53
C SER A 477 26.73 -4.32 20.20
N GLU A 478 26.89 -4.21 21.52
CA GLU A 478 27.47 -5.26 22.37
C GLU A 478 26.41 -6.29 22.82
N MET A 479 25.12 -6.00 22.56
CA MET A 479 23.95 -6.82 22.95
C MET A 479 23.29 -7.51 21.74
N LYS A 480 24.08 -7.97 20.76
CA LYS A 480 23.54 -8.51 19.49
C LYS A 480 22.64 -9.73 19.69
N GLU A 481 23.10 -10.72 20.46
CA GLU A 481 22.34 -11.95 20.74
C GLU A 481 21.03 -11.65 21.47
N GLN A 482 21.09 -10.81 22.52
CA GLN A 482 19.91 -10.40 23.28
C GLN A 482 18.95 -9.57 22.44
N SER A 483 19.47 -8.73 21.55
CA SER A 483 18.69 -7.93 20.61
C SER A 483 17.98 -8.82 19.60
N GLU A 484 18.64 -9.85 19.06
CA GLU A 484 18.03 -10.78 18.11
C GLU A 484 16.89 -11.58 18.77
N ILE A 485 17.03 -11.99 20.03
CA ILE A 485 15.93 -12.63 20.79
C ILE A 485 14.73 -11.68 20.89
N PHE A 486 14.97 -10.40 21.20
CA PHE A 486 13.90 -9.41 21.26
C PHE A 486 13.24 -9.18 19.89
N LEU A 487 14.03 -9.04 18.81
CA LEU A 487 13.49 -8.90 17.46
C LEU A 487 12.61 -10.10 17.07
N ASN A 488 13.08 -11.30 17.32
CA ASN A 488 12.32 -12.52 17.00
C ASN A 488 10.99 -12.59 17.79
N TRP A 489 11.00 -12.18 19.06
CA TRP A 489 9.77 -12.09 19.85
C TRP A 489 8.80 -11.05 19.28
N LEU A 490 9.30 -9.89 18.82
CA LEU A 490 8.46 -8.84 18.21
C LEU A 490 7.71 -9.32 16.95
N VAL A 491 8.32 -10.21 16.15
CA VAL A 491 7.68 -10.72 14.91
C VAL A 491 6.94 -12.04 15.11
N THR A 492 6.93 -12.56 16.33
CA THR A 492 6.14 -13.75 16.74
C THR A 492 5.08 -13.35 17.77
N GLU A 493 5.33 -13.52 19.08
CA GLU A 493 4.34 -13.22 20.12
C GLU A 493 3.91 -11.74 20.14
N GLY A 494 4.82 -10.82 19.83
CA GLY A 494 4.52 -9.39 19.69
C GLY A 494 3.51 -9.10 18.60
N GLN A 495 3.51 -9.85 17.50
CA GLN A 495 2.53 -9.71 16.42
C GLN A 495 1.13 -10.11 16.87
N LYS A 496 1.00 -11.08 17.77
CA LYS A 496 -0.29 -11.45 18.35
C LYS A 496 -0.91 -10.27 19.10
N LEU A 497 -0.13 -9.60 19.92
CA LEU A 497 -0.59 -8.43 20.67
C LEU A 497 -1.03 -7.29 19.75
N LEU A 498 -0.23 -6.98 18.70
CA LEU A 498 -0.60 -5.99 17.69
C LEU A 498 -1.92 -6.34 17.00
N ALA A 499 -2.12 -7.63 16.67
CA ALA A 499 -3.36 -8.11 16.05
C ALA A 499 -4.56 -7.95 17.00
N GLU A 500 -4.43 -8.37 18.27
CA GLU A 500 -5.49 -8.28 19.29
C GLU A 500 -5.87 -6.84 19.64
N ASP A 501 -4.90 -5.91 19.60
CA ASP A 501 -5.11 -4.48 19.86
C ASP A 501 -5.58 -3.71 18.61
N GLY A 502 -5.69 -4.38 17.45
CA GLY A 502 -6.29 -3.80 16.25
C GLY A 502 -5.33 -3.03 15.33
N TYR A 503 -4.03 -3.21 15.49
CA TYR A 503 -3.02 -2.62 14.59
C TYR A 503 -2.74 -3.46 13.33
N GLY A 504 -3.32 -4.65 13.24
CA GLY A 504 -2.99 -5.64 12.21
C GLY A 504 -1.75 -6.45 12.56
N SER A 505 -1.35 -7.34 11.68
CA SER A 505 -0.15 -8.16 11.85
C SER A 505 0.58 -8.31 10.51
N VAL A 506 1.89 -8.37 10.56
CA VAL A 506 2.73 -8.78 9.41
C VAL A 506 2.93 -10.31 9.36
N ASN A 507 2.47 -11.02 10.40
CA ASN A 507 2.59 -12.46 10.54
C ASN A 507 1.23 -13.13 10.26
N SER A 508 1.21 -14.04 9.28
CA SER A 508 0.00 -14.72 8.82
C SER A 508 -0.60 -15.70 9.84
N ASP A 509 0.16 -16.13 10.85
CA ASP A 509 -0.34 -17.01 11.91
C ASP A 509 -1.46 -16.32 12.74
N TYR A 510 -1.57 -14.99 12.73
CA TYR A 510 -2.50 -14.19 13.53
C TYR A 510 -3.64 -13.54 12.75
N GLU A 511 -3.96 -14.06 11.56
CA GLU A 511 -5.09 -13.56 10.76
C GLU A 511 -6.43 -13.59 11.49
N ASN A 512 -6.65 -14.62 12.32
CA ASN A 512 -7.89 -14.74 13.09
C ASN A 512 -8.02 -13.68 14.19
N GLU A 513 -6.93 -13.34 14.86
CA GLU A 513 -6.88 -12.28 15.87
C GLU A 513 -7.15 -10.92 15.22
N VAL A 514 -6.52 -10.64 14.05
CA VAL A 514 -6.79 -9.45 13.27
C VAL A 514 -8.27 -9.37 12.91
N LEU A 515 -8.85 -10.43 12.36
CA LEU A 515 -10.27 -10.47 12.01
C LEU A 515 -11.16 -10.25 13.24
N ALA A 516 -10.84 -10.84 14.39
CA ALA A 516 -11.62 -10.68 15.61
C ALA A 516 -11.57 -9.25 16.15
N ALA A 517 -10.40 -8.62 16.13
CA ALA A 517 -10.23 -7.23 16.58
C ALA A 517 -10.98 -6.23 15.68
N PHE A 518 -10.90 -6.43 14.37
CA PHE A 518 -11.52 -5.55 13.39
C PHE A 518 -13.00 -5.84 13.10
N ASN A 519 -13.53 -7.03 13.42
CA ASN A 519 -14.98 -7.28 13.34
C ASN A 519 -15.82 -6.32 14.20
N ARG A 520 -15.17 -5.60 15.10
CA ARG A 520 -15.76 -4.47 15.84
C ARG A 520 -15.84 -3.19 15.01
N THR A 521 -15.28 -3.13 13.80
CA THR A 521 -15.07 -1.89 13.01
C THR A 521 -15.21 -2.05 11.50
N ASN A 522 -16.09 -2.90 10.99
CA ASN A 522 -16.40 -2.94 9.55
C ASN A 522 -15.24 -3.37 8.62
N ASN A 523 -15.30 -4.61 8.13
CA ASN A 523 -14.55 -5.08 6.99
C ASN A 523 -13.05 -5.46 7.21
N ALA A 524 -12.77 -6.21 8.28
CA ALA A 524 -11.41 -6.69 8.61
C ALA A 524 -10.71 -7.45 7.47
N SER A 525 -11.44 -8.15 6.61
CA SER A 525 -10.86 -8.87 5.47
C SER A 525 -10.17 -7.94 4.45
N VAL A 526 -10.61 -6.69 4.35
CA VAL A 526 -9.95 -5.69 3.48
C VAL A 526 -8.56 -5.36 4.01
N LEU A 527 -8.41 -5.24 5.34
CA LEU A 527 -7.11 -4.99 5.95
C LEU A 527 -6.14 -6.16 5.73
N LEU A 528 -6.58 -7.40 5.93
CA LEU A 528 -5.76 -8.58 5.64
C LEU A 528 -5.33 -8.63 4.17
N ASN A 529 -6.27 -8.40 3.25
CA ASN A 529 -5.97 -8.37 1.82
C ASN A 529 -5.04 -7.21 1.45
N SER A 530 -5.11 -6.06 2.13
CA SER A 530 -4.20 -4.95 1.90
C SER A 530 -2.76 -5.31 2.25
N ASN A 531 -2.54 -6.07 3.32
CA ASN A 531 -1.23 -6.60 3.68
C ASN A 531 -0.70 -7.62 2.65
N LYS A 532 -1.55 -8.56 2.20
CA LYS A 532 -1.20 -9.55 1.17
C LYS A 532 -0.84 -8.92 -0.18
N ASN A 533 -1.50 -7.81 -0.52
CA ASN A 533 -1.29 -7.07 -1.77
C ASN A 533 -0.31 -5.89 -1.62
N SER A 534 0.41 -5.84 -0.52
CA SER A 534 1.36 -4.78 -0.22
C SER A 534 2.51 -4.77 -1.23
N LYS A 535 2.84 -3.58 -1.74
CA LYS A 535 3.95 -3.36 -2.68
C LYS A 535 4.91 -2.32 -2.11
N LYS A 536 6.20 -2.56 -2.26
CA LYS A 536 7.24 -1.59 -1.88
C LYS A 536 7.24 -0.40 -2.82
N GLY A 537 7.62 0.78 -2.32
CA GLY A 537 7.86 1.94 -3.14
C GLY A 537 9.19 1.85 -3.91
N ASP A 538 9.30 2.65 -4.96
CA ASP A 538 10.50 2.71 -5.82
C ASP A 538 11.75 3.14 -5.06
N TRP A 539 11.58 3.91 -3.99
CA TRP A 539 12.68 4.29 -3.08
C TRP A 539 13.42 3.09 -2.47
N ALA A 540 12.79 1.93 -2.40
CA ALA A 540 13.45 0.72 -1.94
C ALA A 540 14.57 0.22 -2.89
N TYR A 541 14.67 0.75 -4.09
CA TYR A 541 15.73 0.40 -5.06
C TYR A 541 16.92 1.36 -5.03
N LEU A 542 16.81 2.49 -4.37
CA LEU A 542 17.79 3.58 -4.40
C LEU A 542 18.22 3.96 -2.98
N THR A 543 19.38 4.59 -2.87
CA THR A 543 19.98 5.00 -1.59
C THR A 543 19.49 6.37 -1.12
N ASP A 544 18.76 7.10 -1.95
CA ASP A 544 18.14 8.38 -1.62
C ASP A 544 16.82 8.53 -2.37
N ARG A 545 15.86 9.25 -1.78
CA ARG A 545 14.52 9.49 -2.35
C ARG A 545 14.33 10.89 -2.92
N ILE A 546 15.31 11.77 -2.83
CA ILE A 546 15.20 13.17 -3.30
C ILE A 546 14.72 13.25 -4.75
N TRP A 547 15.07 12.27 -5.60
CA TRP A 547 14.59 12.18 -6.98
C TRP A 547 13.06 12.19 -7.11
N ILE A 548 12.31 11.74 -6.07
CA ILE A 548 10.85 11.79 -6.04
C ILE A 548 10.39 13.22 -5.86
N ASP A 549 11.03 13.99 -4.99
CA ASP A 549 10.62 15.36 -4.67
C ASP A 549 10.76 16.28 -5.88
N VAL A 550 11.72 16.01 -6.78
CA VAL A 550 11.96 16.78 -8.01
C VAL A 550 10.68 16.88 -8.85
N TRP A 551 9.90 15.82 -8.98
CA TRP A 551 8.72 15.77 -9.84
C TRP A 551 7.40 15.66 -9.06
N ALA A 552 7.38 15.03 -7.88
CA ALA A 552 6.15 14.80 -7.12
C ALA A 552 5.60 16.09 -6.49
N ILE A 553 6.47 16.94 -5.97
CA ILE A 553 6.07 18.26 -5.44
C ILE A 553 5.44 19.12 -6.53
N PRO A 554 6.07 19.33 -7.72
CA PRO A 554 5.44 20.06 -8.83
C PRO A 554 4.16 19.39 -9.36
N LEU A 555 4.05 18.07 -9.35
CA LEU A 555 2.81 17.39 -9.72
C LEU A 555 1.65 17.87 -8.84
N ASN A 556 1.83 17.84 -7.53
CA ASN A 556 0.80 18.22 -6.56
C ASN A 556 0.57 19.74 -6.55
N SER A 557 1.65 20.55 -6.50
CA SER A 557 1.55 22.02 -6.38
C SER A 557 1.15 22.72 -7.67
N ASN A 558 1.47 22.16 -8.83
CA ASN A 558 1.27 22.82 -10.12
C ASN A 558 0.21 22.11 -10.98
N VAL A 559 0.39 20.81 -11.30
CA VAL A 559 -0.55 20.12 -12.22
C VAL A 559 -1.90 19.90 -11.55
N ARG A 560 -1.92 19.30 -10.37
CA ARG A 560 -3.17 19.00 -9.67
C ARG A 560 -3.87 20.23 -9.11
N ASN A 561 -3.16 21.36 -8.95
CA ASN A 561 -3.73 22.66 -8.63
C ASN A 561 -4.06 23.51 -9.88
N GLY A 562 -3.79 23.01 -11.06
CA GLY A 562 -4.22 23.61 -12.33
C GLY A 562 -3.41 24.80 -12.81
N SER A 563 -2.17 24.97 -12.35
CA SER A 563 -1.24 26.01 -12.84
C SER A 563 -0.29 25.53 -13.94
N MET A 564 -0.21 24.22 -14.17
CA MET A 564 0.62 23.58 -15.21
C MET A 564 -0.16 22.46 -15.89
N THR A 565 0.02 22.25 -17.19
CA THR A 565 -0.54 21.10 -17.88
C THR A 565 0.26 19.83 -17.58
N LEU A 566 -0.38 18.66 -17.65
CA LEU A 566 0.30 17.38 -17.48
C LEU A 566 1.38 17.17 -18.55
N LYS A 567 1.14 17.65 -19.77
CA LYS A 567 2.10 17.59 -20.87
C LYS A 567 3.38 18.40 -20.55
N ASP A 568 3.20 19.64 -20.08
CA ASP A 568 4.34 20.51 -19.75
C ASP A 568 5.13 19.95 -18.56
N TRP A 569 4.42 19.35 -17.60
CA TRP A 569 5.04 18.66 -16.48
C TRP A 569 5.89 17.46 -16.94
N PHE A 570 5.37 16.59 -17.81
CA PHE A 570 6.14 15.47 -18.35
C PHE A 570 7.43 15.94 -19.03
N THR A 571 7.35 16.93 -19.90
CA THR A 571 8.53 17.43 -20.63
C THR A 571 9.49 18.23 -19.76
N GLY A 572 8.97 18.92 -18.73
CA GLY A 572 9.76 19.77 -17.85
C GLY A 572 10.61 19.01 -16.83
N TYR A 573 10.12 17.88 -16.32
CA TYR A 573 10.76 17.21 -15.18
C TYR A 573 11.49 15.91 -15.51
N VAL A 574 11.34 15.33 -16.71
CA VAL A 574 12.01 14.07 -17.08
C VAL A 574 13.54 14.18 -16.98
N THR A 575 14.11 15.22 -17.54
CA THR A 575 15.58 15.39 -17.58
C THR A 575 16.14 15.60 -16.18
N GLU A 576 15.53 16.45 -15.37
CA GLU A 576 15.98 16.75 -14.01
C GLU A 576 15.85 15.53 -13.12
N THR A 577 14.74 14.79 -13.20
CA THR A 577 14.53 13.54 -12.47
C THR A 577 15.58 12.49 -12.85
N ASN A 578 15.85 12.30 -14.13
CA ASN A 578 16.86 11.35 -14.59
C ASN A 578 18.29 11.75 -14.21
N ASN A 579 18.59 13.04 -14.12
CA ASN A 579 19.88 13.53 -13.60
C ASN A 579 20.00 13.22 -12.11
N SER A 580 18.95 13.51 -11.34
CA SER A 580 18.88 13.16 -9.92
C SER A 580 19.07 11.65 -9.70
N LEU A 581 18.34 10.81 -10.44
CA LEU A 581 18.50 9.34 -10.39
C LEU A 581 19.94 8.89 -10.70
N ALA A 582 20.66 9.56 -11.60
CA ALA A 582 22.04 9.22 -11.94
C ALA A 582 23.03 9.53 -10.80
N ASP A 583 22.75 10.54 -9.98
CA ASP A 583 23.63 10.94 -8.89
C ASP A 583 23.58 9.95 -7.70
N TYR A 584 22.49 9.20 -7.53
CA TYR A 584 22.27 8.23 -6.44
C TYR A 584 22.70 6.79 -6.74
N ARG A 585 23.44 6.59 -7.84
CA ARG A 585 23.98 5.28 -8.23
C ARG A 585 25.40 4.99 -7.71
N LYS A 586 26.02 5.97 -7.06
CA LYS A 586 27.45 5.89 -6.72
C LYS A 586 27.67 5.41 -5.29
#